data_e0766f0427a2344364ab0535f85441d8
#
_entry.id   e0766f0427a2344364ab0535f85441d8
#
_cell.length_a   1.000
_cell.length_b   1.000
_cell.length_c   1.000
_cell.angle_alpha   90.00
_cell.angle_beta   90.00
_cell.angle_gamma   90.00
#
_symmetry.space_group_name_H-M   'P 1'
#
loop_
_entity.id
_entity.type
_entity.pdbx_description
1 polymer ?
#
loop_
_entity_poly.entity_id
_entity_poly.type
_entity_poly.pdbx_seq_one_letter_code
_entity_poly.pdbx_strand_id
1 'polypeptide(L)'
;MQEKNIIRHAGAEDEMKIRNLWKECFPGDEDEFIEYYFRERTEPENALIVCDSTSVISMLQAIPMRFMLRGSAGEGERVIPVRFIAGVGTGTEHRGRGLTKKLLAAACSETPGEALMLSPANEKYYISSGFVTCSHRVMHRVSRDEFIKGYPDISAEGASEPTAGELLRIYNGFMGVGEGKDSAPMPKKTLFALRDEESFTAILKEFSLPDTVKKANSGAYALGYREEDGIRFNEFAYTSEEKAIELILSLFAEADTLIIPLPQGDELLGDDGEIEPQNMLCLNGGSIAGFDSAASYTEAVKKCGIVPYSFELY
;
A
#
# COMPACT_ATOMS: atom_id res chain seq x y z
N MET A 1 6.81 6.90 -41.12
CA MET A 1 6.08 5.70 -40.69
C MET A 1 5.89 5.83 -39.18
N GLN A 2 4.65 5.87 -38.66
CA GLN A 2 4.46 5.81 -37.22
C GLN A 2 4.88 4.40 -36.79
N GLU A 3 5.88 4.30 -35.92
CA GLU A 3 6.23 3.05 -35.28
C GLU A 3 5.02 2.54 -34.52
N LYS A 4 4.65 1.32 -34.80
CA LYS A 4 3.45 0.69 -34.22
C LYS A 4 3.84 0.22 -32.82
N ASN A 5 3.52 1.03 -31.79
CA ASN A 5 3.67 0.62 -30.42
C ASN A 5 2.85 -0.64 -30.15
N ILE A 6 3.47 -1.66 -29.58
CA ILE A 6 2.83 -2.93 -29.23
C ILE A 6 2.63 -2.95 -27.71
N ILE A 7 1.41 -3.24 -27.27
CA ILE A 7 1.10 -3.52 -25.87
C ILE A 7 1.04 -5.01 -25.68
N ARG A 8 1.76 -5.53 -24.71
CA ARG A 8 1.75 -6.96 -24.37
C ARG A 8 2.23 -7.19 -22.93
N HIS A 9 2.05 -8.40 -22.43
CA HIS A 9 2.75 -8.85 -21.23
C HIS A 9 4.26 -8.94 -21.49
N ALA A 10 5.03 -8.74 -20.43
CA ALA A 10 6.46 -8.95 -20.49
C ALA A 10 6.79 -10.44 -20.52
N GLY A 11 7.90 -10.76 -21.18
CA GLY A 11 8.55 -12.06 -21.07
C GLY A 11 9.84 -11.93 -20.25
N ALA A 12 10.47 -13.06 -19.95
CA ALA A 12 11.75 -13.08 -19.25
C ALA A 12 12.85 -12.27 -19.96
N GLU A 13 12.78 -12.18 -21.31
CA GLU A 13 13.70 -11.39 -22.12
C GLU A 13 13.55 -9.88 -21.98
N ASP A 14 12.45 -9.42 -21.39
CA ASP A 14 12.20 -7.99 -21.19
C ASP A 14 12.69 -7.47 -19.85
N GLU A 15 12.99 -8.35 -18.89
CA GLU A 15 13.32 -7.99 -17.51
C GLU A 15 14.39 -6.88 -17.43
N MET A 16 15.50 -7.05 -18.14
CA MET A 16 16.57 -6.05 -18.15
C MET A 16 16.12 -4.70 -18.72
N LYS A 17 15.26 -4.71 -19.75
CA LYS A 17 14.73 -3.48 -20.34
C LYS A 17 13.76 -2.77 -19.39
N ILE A 18 12.97 -3.54 -18.67
CA ILE A 18 12.03 -3.03 -17.65
C ILE A 18 12.81 -2.43 -16.49
N ARG A 19 13.86 -3.10 -15.99
CA ARG A 19 14.74 -2.58 -14.94
C ARG A 19 15.42 -1.27 -15.34
N ASN A 20 15.88 -1.17 -16.59
CA ASN A 20 16.48 0.06 -17.11
C ASN A 20 15.46 1.21 -17.17
N LEU A 21 14.23 0.92 -17.62
CA LEU A 21 13.15 1.90 -17.62
C LEU A 21 12.72 2.28 -16.19
N TRP A 22 12.76 1.33 -15.24
CA TRP A 22 12.50 1.59 -13.83
C TRP A 22 13.48 2.61 -13.27
N LYS A 23 14.78 2.41 -13.46
CA LYS A 23 15.83 3.34 -13.01
C LYS A 23 15.66 4.75 -13.62
N GLU A 24 15.21 4.85 -14.87
CA GLU A 24 14.89 6.13 -15.49
C GLU A 24 13.67 6.82 -14.85
N CYS A 25 12.63 6.03 -14.54
CA CYS A 25 11.36 6.56 -14.05
C CYS A 25 11.37 6.83 -12.54
N PHE A 26 12.16 6.08 -11.79
CA PHE A 26 12.26 6.11 -10.32
C PHE A 26 13.73 6.28 -9.88
N PRO A 27 14.33 7.45 -10.12
CA PRO A 27 15.76 7.67 -9.85
C PRO A 27 16.11 7.73 -8.36
N GLY A 28 15.11 7.70 -7.45
CA GLY A 28 15.31 7.61 -6.03
C GLY A 28 15.37 6.17 -5.49
N ASP A 29 15.07 5.17 -6.34
CA ASP A 29 15.13 3.77 -5.93
C ASP A 29 16.55 3.25 -6.07
N GLU A 30 17.12 2.76 -4.97
CA GLU A 30 18.45 2.17 -4.94
C GLU A 30 18.49 0.80 -5.66
N ASP A 31 19.67 0.41 -6.12
CA ASP A 31 19.85 -0.85 -6.87
C ASP A 31 19.41 -2.08 -6.05
N GLU A 32 19.64 -2.08 -4.74
CA GLU A 32 19.24 -3.12 -3.81
C GLU A 32 17.72 -3.27 -3.71
N PHE A 33 17.00 -2.13 -3.69
CA PHE A 33 15.54 -2.13 -3.70
C PHE A 33 15.00 -2.67 -5.03
N ILE A 34 15.55 -2.23 -6.15
CA ILE A 34 15.15 -2.70 -7.50
C ILE A 34 15.38 -4.22 -7.60
N GLU A 35 16.53 -4.73 -7.12
CA GLU A 35 16.83 -6.15 -7.11
C GLU A 35 15.83 -6.95 -6.25
N TYR A 36 15.54 -6.45 -5.03
CA TYR A 36 14.53 -7.02 -4.16
C TYR A 36 13.16 -7.04 -4.84
N TYR A 37 12.72 -5.89 -5.38
CA TYR A 37 11.39 -5.73 -5.95
C TYR A 37 11.14 -6.71 -7.10
N PHE A 38 12.07 -6.81 -8.03
CA PHE A 38 11.95 -7.70 -9.19
C PHE A 38 12.09 -9.18 -8.85
N ARG A 39 12.73 -9.53 -7.77
CA ARG A 39 12.87 -10.91 -7.31
C ARG A 39 11.70 -11.39 -6.44
N GLU A 40 11.17 -10.52 -5.58
CA GLU A 40 10.25 -10.93 -4.52
C GLU A 40 8.82 -10.43 -4.73
N ARG A 41 8.62 -9.39 -5.54
CA ARG A 41 7.33 -8.70 -5.63
C ARG A 41 6.68 -8.79 -7.02
N THR A 42 7.42 -9.15 -8.04
CA THR A 42 6.89 -9.17 -9.41
C THR A 42 7.11 -10.49 -10.10
N GLU A 43 6.16 -10.82 -10.98
CA GLU A 43 6.28 -11.88 -11.96
C GLU A 43 6.18 -11.24 -13.35
N PRO A 44 6.98 -11.68 -14.33
CA PRO A 44 6.96 -11.09 -15.68
C PRO A 44 5.56 -11.00 -16.31
N GLU A 45 4.73 -12.01 -16.11
CA GLU A 45 3.36 -12.09 -16.61
C GLU A 45 2.41 -11.06 -15.98
N ASN A 46 2.76 -10.48 -14.83
CA ASN A 46 2.00 -9.40 -14.21
C ASN A 46 2.42 -8.02 -14.76
N ALA A 47 3.50 -7.94 -15.53
CA ALA A 47 3.97 -6.71 -16.17
C ALA A 47 3.31 -6.51 -17.52
N LEU A 48 2.62 -5.39 -17.70
CA LEU A 48 2.18 -4.89 -19.00
C LEU A 48 3.14 -3.83 -19.49
N ILE A 49 3.60 -3.98 -20.74
CA ILE A 49 4.60 -3.08 -21.34
C ILE A 49 4.13 -2.55 -22.69
N VAL A 50 4.62 -1.37 -23.01
CA VAL A 50 4.59 -0.81 -24.37
C VAL A 50 5.99 -0.92 -24.94
N CYS A 51 6.12 -1.59 -26.08
CA CYS A 51 7.38 -1.67 -26.81
C CYS A 51 7.32 -0.86 -28.11
N ASP A 52 8.43 -0.26 -28.46
CA ASP A 52 8.75 0.09 -29.84
C ASP A 52 9.56 -1.04 -30.51
N SER A 53 10.25 -0.77 -31.61
CA SER A 53 11.05 -1.75 -32.32
C SER A 53 12.25 -2.30 -31.53
N THR A 54 12.70 -1.64 -30.48
CA THR A 54 13.98 -1.93 -29.79
C THR A 54 13.88 -1.97 -28.28
N SER A 55 12.93 -1.25 -27.68
CA SER A 55 12.93 -0.93 -26.26
C SER A 55 11.54 -1.06 -25.63
N VAL A 56 11.51 -1.27 -24.31
CA VAL A 56 10.32 -1.04 -23.46
C VAL A 56 10.28 0.46 -23.17
N ILE A 57 9.21 1.13 -23.57
CA ILE A 57 9.05 2.59 -23.48
C ILE A 57 8.01 3.03 -22.46
N SER A 58 7.17 2.10 -21.99
CA SER A 58 6.24 2.33 -20.89
C SER A 58 5.90 0.99 -20.23
N MET A 59 5.63 1.00 -18.94
CA MET A 59 5.37 -0.19 -18.14
C MET A 59 4.37 0.07 -17.03
N LEU A 60 3.73 -0.98 -16.54
CA LEU A 60 3.09 -1.10 -15.24
C LEU A 60 3.12 -2.56 -14.77
N GLN A 61 3.01 -2.76 -13.46
CA GLN A 61 2.75 -4.06 -12.84
C GLN A 61 1.28 -4.13 -12.47
N ALA A 62 0.60 -5.26 -12.76
CA ALA A 62 -0.79 -5.52 -12.39
C ALA A 62 -0.82 -6.74 -11.46
N ILE A 63 -0.43 -6.54 -10.20
CA ILE A 63 -0.17 -7.60 -9.22
C ILE A 63 -1.51 -8.15 -8.71
N PRO A 64 -1.77 -9.48 -8.83
CA PRO A 64 -2.99 -10.07 -8.32
C PRO A 64 -2.97 -10.08 -6.79
N MET A 65 -4.03 -9.55 -6.20
CA MET A 65 -4.21 -9.50 -4.76
C MET A 65 -5.63 -9.92 -4.37
N ARG A 66 -5.81 -10.29 -3.11
CA ARG A 66 -7.10 -10.58 -2.52
C ARG A 66 -7.37 -9.59 -1.40
N PHE A 67 -8.53 -8.98 -1.44
CA PHE A 67 -8.98 -8.08 -0.40
C PHE A 67 -10.19 -8.68 0.32
N MET A 68 -10.26 -8.47 1.62
CA MET A 68 -11.45 -8.73 2.41
C MET A 68 -12.32 -7.48 2.42
N LEU A 69 -13.55 -7.59 1.95
CA LEU A 69 -14.59 -6.62 2.24
C LEU A 69 -15.41 -7.11 3.42
N ARG A 70 -15.35 -6.38 4.51
CA ARG A 70 -16.19 -6.58 5.68
C ARG A 70 -17.36 -5.61 5.61
N GLY A 71 -18.59 -6.14 5.54
CA GLY A 71 -19.82 -5.37 5.50
C GLY A 71 -20.34 -5.01 6.90
N SER A 72 -21.50 -4.36 6.92
CA SER A 72 -22.27 -4.13 8.16
C SER A 72 -22.71 -5.46 8.80
N ALA A 73 -23.13 -5.39 10.05
CA ALA A 73 -23.74 -6.54 10.71
C ALA A 73 -24.89 -7.11 9.86
N GLY A 74 -24.73 -8.36 9.42
CA GLY A 74 -25.69 -9.06 8.55
C GLY A 74 -25.30 -9.18 7.06
N GLU A 75 -24.34 -8.41 6.54
CA GLU A 75 -23.90 -8.49 5.13
C GLU A 75 -22.78 -9.51 4.89
N GLY A 76 -22.12 -9.97 5.96
CA GLY A 76 -21.04 -10.95 5.89
C GLY A 76 -19.71 -10.38 5.39
N GLU A 77 -18.73 -11.27 5.30
CA GLU A 77 -17.39 -10.98 4.76
C GLU A 77 -17.27 -11.57 3.35
N ARG A 78 -16.63 -10.86 2.43
CA ARG A 78 -16.39 -11.33 1.06
C ARG A 78 -14.96 -11.07 0.63
N VAL A 79 -14.36 -12.07 -0.04
CA VAL A 79 -13.07 -11.92 -0.69
C VAL A 79 -13.29 -11.34 -2.09
N ILE A 80 -12.57 -10.29 -2.39
CA ILE A 80 -12.63 -9.56 -3.67
C ILE A 80 -11.29 -9.68 -4.36
N PRO A 81 -11.23 -10.16 -5.62
CA PRO A 81 -10.02 -10.10 -6.42
C PRO A 81 -9.74 -8.65 -6.84
N VAL A 82 -8.49 -8.24 -6.69
CA VAL A 82 -7.99 -6.92 -7.02
C VAL A 82 -6.69 -7.05 -7.80
N ARG A 83 -6.49 -6.24 -8.84
CA ARG A 83 -5.18 -6.01 -9.43
C ARG A 83 -4.59 -4.73 -8.85
N PHE A 84 -3.53 -4.88 -8.09
CA PHE A 84 -2.81 -3.72 -7.57
C PHE A 84 -1.83 -3.23 -8.64
N ILE A 85 -2.02 -1.98 -9.06
CA ILE A 85 -1.21 -1.35 -10.10
C ILE A 85 -0.03 -0.64 -9.47
N ALA A 86 1.17 -1.08 -9.83
CA ALA A 86 2.43 -0.57 -9.31
C ALA A 86 3.43 -0.31 -10.43
N GLY A 87 4.55 0.35 -10.15
CA GLY A 87 5.66 0.56 -11.09
C GLY A 87 5.24 1.23 -12.40
N VAL A 88 4.32 2.19 -12.33
CA VAL A 88 3.78 2.87 -13.52
C VAL A 88 4.80 3.86 -14.04
N GLY A 89 5.48 3.52 -15.13
CA GLY A 89 6.54 4.32 -15.72
C GLY A 89 6.41 4.52 -17.22
N THR A 90 6.86 5.70 -17.70
CA THR A 90 7.00 6.01 -19.13
C THR A 90 8.30 6.78 -19.32
N GLY A 91 9.15 6.28 -20.20
CA GLY A 91 10.42 6.90 -20.54
C GLY A 91 10.25 8.36 -20.96
N THR A 92 11.18 9.20 -20.55
CA THR A 92 11.07 10.66 -20.63
C THR A 92 10.73 11.15 -22.03
N GLU A 93 11.36 10.58 -23.07
CA GLU A 93 11.12 10.96 -24.47
C GLU A 93 9.77 10.48 -25.02
N HIS A 94 9.08 9.60 -24.29
CA HIS A 94 7.81 9.01 -24.68
C HIS A 94 6.61 9.54 -23.88
N ARG A 95 6.85 10.44 -22.92
CA ARG A 95 5.80 11.07 -22.11
C ARG A 95 4.84 11.92 -22.96
N GLY A 96 3.66 12.17 -22.44
CA GLY A 96 2.64 12.96 -23.13
C GLY A 96 1.91 12.25 -24.29
N ARG A 97 2.28 10.99 -24.61
CA ARG A 97 1.67 10.19 -25.71
C ARG A 97 0.49 9.31 -25.25
N GLY A 98 0.10 9.40 -23.98
CA GLY A 98 -1.02 8.63 -23.39
C GLY A 98 -0.73 7.14 -23.23
N LEU A 99 0.55 6.73 -23.13
CA LEU A 99 0.94 5.31 -23.04
C LEU A 99 0.44 4.68 -21.73
N THR A 100 0.61 5.34 -20.60
CA THR A 100 0.07 4.90 -19.30
C THR A 100 -1.43 4.64 -19.37
N LYS A 101 -2.19 5.56 -19.98
CA LYS A 101 -3.66 5.39 -20.14
C LYS A 101 -4.00 4.14 -20.96
N LYS A 102 -3.20 3.85 -21.99
CA LYS A 102 -3.38 2.64 -22.82
C LYS A 102 -3.06 1.37 -22.05
N LEU A 103 -2.00 1.38 -21.22
CA LEU A 103 -1.65 0.26 -20.35
C LEU A 103 -2.73 0.01 -19.29
N LEU A 104 -3.23 1.04 -18.64
CA LEU A 104 -4.34 0.92 -17.67
C LEU A 104 -5.61 0.38 -18.33
N ALA A 105 -5.92 0.84 -19.55
CA ALA A 105 -7.06 0.30 -20.32
C ALA A 105 -6.86 -1.17 -20.70
N ALA A 106 -5.64 -1.59 -21.03
CA ALA A 106 -5.31 -2.99 -21.30
C ALA A 106 -5.48 -3.82 -20.02
N ALA A 107 -4.90 -3.40 -18.90
CA ALA A 107 -5.08 -4.06 -17.60
C ALA A 107 -6.58 -4.22 -17.25
N CYS A 108 -7.37 -3.17 -17.45
CA CYS A 108 -8.82 -3.27 -17.29
C CYS A 108 -9.45 -4.33 -18.19
N SER A 109 -9.10 -4.36 -19.47
CA SER A 109 -9.75 -5.27 -20.44
C SER A 109 -9.41 -6.74 -20.19
N GLU A 110 -8.26 -7.04 -19.61
CA GLU A 110 -7.77 -8.38 -19.33
C GLU A 110 -8.34 -8.98 -18.03
N THR A 111 -8.88 -8.13 -17.16
CA THR A 111 -9.38 -8.54 -15.84
C THR A 111 -10.85 -8.17 -15.61
N PRO A 112 -11.77 -8.67 -16.47
CA PRO A 112 -13.18 -8.37 -16.33
C PRO A 112 -13.72 -8.88 -14.98
N GLY A 113 -14.40 -8.01 -14.25
CA GLY A 113 -14.97 -8.34 -12.93
C GLY A 113 -14.01 -8.19 -11.76
N GLU A 114 -12.73 -7.82 -12.00
CA GLU A 114 -11.78 -7.45 -10.96
C GLU A 114 -11.75 -5.93 -10.80
N ALA A 115 -11.36 -5.47 -9.61
CA ALA A 115 -11.06 -4.07 -9.38
C ALA A 115 -9.58 -3.80 -9.66
N LEU A 116 -9.28 -2.60 -10.18
CA LEU A 116 -7.91 -2.09 -10.19
C LEU A 116 -7.74 -1.13 -9.01
N MET A 117 -6.67 -1.27 -8.26
CA MET A 117 -6.31 -0.40 -7.15
C MET A 117 -4.87 0.06 -7.30
N LEU A 118 -4.56 1.27 -6.87
CA LEU A 118 -3.20 1.79 -6.82
C LEU A 118 -3.05 2.78 -5.66
N SER A 119 -1.80 3.00 -5.24
CA SER A 119 -1.43 4.12 -4.38
C SER A 119 -0.85 5.24 -5.25
N PRO A 120 -1.48 6.42 -5.32
CA PRO A 120 -1.08 7.44 -6.29
C PRO A 120 0.05 8.32 -5.74
N ALA A 121 1.13 8.48 -6.48
CA ALA A 121 2.06 9.60 -6.25
C ALA A 121 1.41 10.96 -6.62
N ASN A 122 0.49 10.95 -7.59
CA ASN A 122 -0.31 12.12 -7.96
C ASN A 122 -1.64 11.63 -8.56
N GLU A 123 -2.74 11.88 -7.84
CA GLU A 123 -4.10 11.46 -8.23
C GLU A 123 -4.53 11.92 -9.63
N LYS A 124 -4.09 13.13 -10.04
CA LYS A 124 -4.49 13.74 -11.32
C LYS A 124 -4.12 12.89 -12.53
N TYR A 125 -3.08 12.08 -12.44
CA TYR A 125 -2.66 11.20 -13.54
C TYR A 125 -3.65 10.06 -13.81
N TYR A 126 -4.43 9.65 -12.81
CA TYR A 126 -5.29 8.47 -12.86
C TYR A 126 -6.78 8.78 -13.02
N ILE A 127 -7.22 9.99 -12.66
CA ILE A 127 -8.63 10.42 -12.76
C ILE A 127 -9.15 10.23 -14.20
N SER A 128 -8.38 10.63 -15.22
CA SER A 128 -8.78 10.50 -16.62
C SER A 128 -8.86 9.04 -17.11
N SER A 129 -8.38 8.09 -16.32
CA SER A 129 -8.47 6.65 -16.57
C SER A 129 -9.56 5.97 -15.75
N GLY A 130 -10.43 6.74 -15.09
CA GLY A 130 -11.59 6.24 -14.35
C GLY A 130 -11.29 5.88 -12.88
N PHE A 131 -10.10 6.18 -12.37
CA PHE A 131 -9.80 6.00 -10.97
C PHE A 131 -10.38 7.11 -10.10
N VAL A 132 -10.84 6.75 -8.91
CA VAL A 132 -11.29 7.68 -7.87
C VAL A 132 -10.58 7.36 -6.57
N THR A 133 -10.24 8.39 -5.79
CA THR A 133 -9.63 8.21 -4.46
C THR A 133 -10.66 7.58 -3.54
N CYS A 134 -10.32 6.45 -2.94
CA CYS A 134 -11.22 5.68 -2.10
C CYS A 134 -10.77 5.60 -0.64
N SER A 135 -9.51 5.88 -0.34
CA SER A 135 -9.00 5.91 1.05
C SER A 135 -7.96 6.99 1.26
N HIS A 136 -7.87 7.45 2.50
CA HIS A 136 -6.87 8.38 2.98
C HIS A 136 -6.20 7.81 4.23
N ARG A 137 -4.96 8.20 4.45
CA ARG A 137 -4.24 8.00 5.70
C ARG A 137 -3.92 9.36 6.31
N VAL A 138 -3.72 9.36 7.61
CA VAL A 138 -3.28 10.54 8.34
C VAL A 138 -1.84 10.31 8.78
N MET A 139 -0.93 11.16 8.35
CA MET A 139 0.48 11.12 8.70
C MET A 139 0.71 11.98 9.94
N HIS A 140 0.96 11.37 11.07
CA HIS A 140 1.21 12.06 12.33
C HIS A 140 2.71 12.26 12.53
N ARG A 141 3.13 13.53 12.65
CA ARG A 141 4.50 13.88 13.03
C ARG A 141 4.60 13.95 14.55
N VAL A 142 5.28 12.99 15.15
CA VAL A 142 5.37 12.81 16.59
C VAL A 142 6.78 13.15 17.06
N SER A 143 6.91 14.14 17.94
CA SER A 143 8.18 14.49 18.57
C SER A 143 8.35 13.78 19.91
N ARG A 144 9.59 13.34 20.20
CA ARG A 144 9.93 12.64 21.44
C ARG A 144 9.50 13.40 22.69
N ASP A 145 9.87 14.68 22.77
CA ASP A 145 9.66 15.47 23.98
C ASP A 145 8.18 15.73 24.30
N GLU A 146 7.36 15.90 23.25
CA GLU A 146 5.91 16.11 23.42
C GLU A 146 5.21 14.80 23.75
N PHE A 147 5.57 13.72 23.09
CA PHE A 147 4.96 12.42 23.29
C PHE A 147 5.21 11.88 24.71
N ILE A 148 6.47 11.93 25.20
CA ILE A 148 6.82 11.47 26.55
C ILE A 148 6.07 12.27 27.62
N LYS A 149 5.86 13.58 27.44
CA LYS A 149 5.06 14.39 28.37
C LYS A 149 3.59 13.98 28.40
N GLY A 150 3.05 13.49 27.29
CA GLY A 150 1.66 13.01 27.20
C GLY A 150 1.44 11.67 27.92
N TYR A 151 2.50 10.86 28.04
CA TYR A 151 2.42 9.51 28.59
C TYR A 151 3.48 9.21 29.66
N PRO A 152 3.50 9.99 30.77
CA PRO A 152 4.58 9.92 31.77
C PRO A 152 4.61 8.60 32.55
N ASP A 153 3.49 7.89 32.63
CA ASP A 153 3.35 6.66 33.43
C ASP A 153 3.51 5.38 32.60
N ILE A 154 3.68 5.50 31.28
CA ILE A 154 3.87 4.36 30.38
C ILE A 154 5.36 4.16 30.12
N SER A 155 5.86 2.97 30.38
CA SER A 155 7.24 2.58 30.05
C SER A 155 7.29 1.92 28.69
N ALA A 156 8.37 2.16 27.94
CA ALA A 156 8.63 1.44 26.70
C ALA A 156 8.74 -0.06 26.96
N GLU A 157 7.90 -0.88 26.32
CA GLU A 157 8.15 -2.32 26.20
C GLU A 157 9.31 -2.51 25.20
N GLY A 158 10.22 -3.44 25.51
CA GLY A 158 11.37 -3.71 24.62
C GLY A 158 10.91 -4.15 23.24
N ALA A 159 11.08 -3.29 22.24
CA ALA A 159 10.81 -3.62 20.86
C ALA A 159 11.96 -4.42 20.24
N SER A 160 11.62 -5.42 19.45
CA SER A 160 12.58 -6.30 18.77
C SER A 160 12.28 -6.36 17.26
N GLU A 161 13.17 -6.98 16.49
CA GLU A 161 12.87 -7.32 15.11
C GLU A 161 11.79 -8.41 15.07
N PRO A 162 10.70 -8.19 14.31
CA PRO A 162 9.59 -9.13 14.25
C PRO A 162 9.86 -10.30 13.31
N THR A 163 9.20 -11.42 13.56
CA THR A 163 9.00 -12.50 12.60
C THR A 163 7.75 -12.25 11.73
N ALA A 164 7.65 -12.93 10.59
CA ALA A 164 6.48 -12.84 9.72
C ALA A 164 5.18 -13.28 10.43
N GLY A 165 5.26 -14.33 11.27
CA GLY A 165 4.12 -14.80 12.06
C GLY A 165 3.64 -13.79 13.11
N GLU A 166 4.57 -13.06 13.75
CA GLU A 166 4.21 -11.98 14.68
C GLU A 166 3.52 -10.82 13.97
N LEU A 167 4.06 -10.39 12.82
CA LEU A 167 3.43 -9.34 12.01
C LEU A 167 2.03 -9.76 11.56
N LEU A 168 1.85 -10.99 11.06
CA LEU A 168 0.57 -11.51 10.64
C LEU A 168 -0.44 -11.53 11.80
N ARG A 169 -0.02 -11.96 12.98
CA ARG A 169 -0.88 -11.98 14.17
C ARG A 169 -1.35 -10.58 14.55
N ILE A 170 -0.44 -9.62 14.59
CA ILE A 170 -0.76 -8.22 14.94
C ILE A 170 -1.65 -7.60 13.86
N TYR A 171 -1.30 -7.78 12.57
CA TYR A 171 -2.08 -7.32 11.43
C TYR A 171 -3.53 -7.84 11.48
N ASN A 172 -3.69 -9.14 11.68
CA ASN A 172 -5.02 -9.75 11.80
C ASN A 172 -5.81 -9.19 13.01
N GLY A 173 -5.14 -8.97 14.14
CA GLY A 173 -5.76 -8.33 15.30
C GLY A 173 -6.19 -6.90 15.00
N PHE A 174 -5.35 -6.11 14.35
CA PHE A 174 -5.66 -4.73 13.94
C PHE A 174 -6.82 -4.67 12.95
N MET A 175 -6.83 -5.56 11.96
CA MET A 175 -7.90 -5.66 10.96
C MET A 175 -9.16 -6.37 11.51
N GLY A 176 -9.10 -6.94 12.72
CA GLY A 176 -10.20 -7.68 13.33
C GLY A 176 -10.50 -9.00 12.65
N VAL A 177 -9.48 -9.73 12.22
CA VAL A 177 -9.59 -11.08 11.67
C VAL A 177 -9.37 -12.10 12.79
N GLY A 178 -10.26 -13.08 12.92
CA GLY A 178 -10.16 -14.14 13.92
C GLY A 178 -10.80 -13.81 15.28
N GLU A 179 -10.23 -14.35 16.36
CA GLU A 179 -10.72 -14.13 17.73
C GLU A 179 -10.44 -12.68 18.17
N GLY A 180 -11.38 -12.07 18.87
CA GLY A 180 -11.26 -10.69 19.36
C GLY A 180 -11.59 -9.60 18.33
N LYS A 181 -12.16 -9.95 17.19
CA LYS A 181 -12.52 -9.00 16.12
C LYS A 181 -13.41 -7.82 16.56
N ASP A 182 -14.15 -7.99 17.65
CA ASP A 182 -15.04 -6.94 18.19
C ASP A 182 -14.30 -5.83 18.94
N SER A 183 -13.04 -6.07 19.31
CA SER A 183 -12.14 -5.11 19.97
C SER A 183 -11.03 -4.59 19.04
N ALA A 184 -11.10 -4.92 17.75
CA ALA A 184 -10.12 -4.45 16.78
C ALA A 184 -10.15 -2.93 16.66
N PRO A 185 -8.97 -2.26 16.52
CA PRO A 185 -8.89 -0.82 16.29
C PRO A 185 -9.60 -0.38 15.02
N MET A 186 -9.50 -1.19 13.96
CA MET A 186 -10.12 -0.87 12.67
C MET A 186 -11.65 -0.94 12.71
N PRO A 187 -12.33 -0.01 11.99
CA PRO A 187 -13.78 -0.03 11.86
C PRO A 187 -14.32 -1.37 11.37
N LYS A 188 -15.50 -1.78 11.87
CA LYS A 188 -16.17 -3.03 11.48
C LYS A 188 -16.49 -3.13 9.98
N LYS A 189 -16.59 -1.98 9.28
CA LYS A 189 -16.79 -1.90 7.82
C LYS A 189 -15.49 -1.48 7.16
N THR A 190 -14.76 -2.42 6.62
CA THR A 190 -13.41 -2.16 6.09
C THR A 190 -13.14 -2.99 4.83
N LEU A 191 -12.39 -2.41 3.91
CA LEU A 191 -11.78 -3.12 2.77
C LEU A 191 -10.27 -3.14 3.01
N PHE A 192 -9.67 -4.33 3.12
CA PHE A 192 -8.24 -4.48 3.42
C PHE A 192 -7.63 -5.68 2.70
N ALA A 193 -6.32 -5.63 2.45
CA ALA A 193 -5.59 -6.71 1.82
C ALA A 193 -5.56 -7.96 2.72
N LEU A 194 -5.82 -9.12 2.14
CA LEU A 194 -5.59 -10.39 2.81
C LEU A 194 -4.11 -10.75 2.69
N ARG A 195 -3.47 -10.91 3.84
CA ARG A 195 -2.08 -11.31 3.95
C ARG A 195 -1.95 -12.65 4.65
N ASP A 196 -0.88 -13.34 4.36
CA ASP A 196 -0.42 -14.57 4.99
C ASP A 196 1.04 -14.40 5.45
N GLU A 197 1.60 -15.46 6.01
CA GLU A 197 2.98 -15.43 6.49
C GLU A 197 4.01 -15.29 5.36
N GLU A 198 3.69 -15.78 4.16
CA GLU A 198 4.55 -15.63 2.98
C GLU A 198 4.61 -14.16 2.53
N SER A 199 3.45 -13.48 2.52
CA SER A 199 3.36 -12.05 2.26
C SER A 199 4.22 -11.23 3.22
N PHE A 200 4.17 -11.51 4.53
CA PHE A 200 5.02 -10.83 5.51
C PHE A 200 6.49 -11.23 5.41
N THR A 201 6.79 -12.45 5.00
CA THR A 201 8.18 -12.87 4.72
C THR A 201 8.77 -12.03 3.58
N ALA A 202 8.03 -11.80 2.51
CA ALA A 202 8.46 -10.94 1.41
C ALA A 202 8.64 -9.48 1.88
N ILE A 203 7.69 -8.94 2.65
CA ILE A 203 7.78 -7.60 3.24
C ILE A 203 9.02 -7.46 4.13
N LEU A 204 9.30 -8.43 5.00
CA LEU A 204 10.48 -8.38 5.87
C LEU A 204 11.82 -8.41 5.11
N LYS A 205 11.87 -8.96 3.90
CA LYS A 205 13.04 -8.86 3.02
C LYS A 205 13.27 -7.42 2.56
N GLU A 206 12.22 -6.67 2.23
CA GLU A 206 12.29 -5.22 1.95
C GLU A 206 12.87 -4.47 3.14
N PHE A 207 12.27 -4.69 4.32
CA PHE A 207 12.71 -4.04 5.55
C PHE A 207 13.99 -4.66 6.16
N SER A 208 14.75 -5.40 5.37
CA SER A 208 16.13 -5.81 5.66
C SER A 208 17.17 -5.11 4.77
N LEU A 209 16.70 -4.21 3.88
CA LEU A 209 17.55 -3.33 3.08
C LEU A 209 18.15 -2.21 3.96
N PRO A 210 19.19 -1.51 3.48
CA PRO A 210 19.73 -0.34 4.17
C PRO A 210 18.66 0.71 4.48
N ASP A 211 18.89 1.50 5.53
CA ASP A 211 18.03 2.59 5.96
C ASP A 211 16.58 2.23 6.29
N THR A 212 16.28 0.96 6.45
CA THR A 212 14.97 0.48 6.88
C THR A 212 14.87 0.32 8.40
N VAL A 213 13.65 0.39 8.91
CA VAL A 213 13.31 0.14 10.32
C VAL A 213 12.16 -0.85 10.39
N LYS A 214 12.34 -1.94 11.15
CA LYS A 214 11.31 -2.92 11.47
C LYS A 214 11.35 -3.22 12.97
N LYS A 215 10.28 -2.89 13.67
CA LYS A 215 10.18 -3.10 15.11
C LYS A 215 8.79 -3.59 15.49
N ALA A 216 8.73 -4.45 16.47
CA ALA A 216 7.48 -4.88 17.07
C ALA A 216 7.65 -5.14 18.57
N ASN A 217 6.55 -4.99 19.30
CA ASN A 217 6.36 -5.52 20.65
C ASN A 217 5.28 -6.62 20.63
N SER A 218 4.77 -6.99 21.79
CA SER A 218 3.77 -8.06 21.92
C SER A 218 2.44 -7.79 21.19
N GLY A 219 2.13 -6.55 20.83
CA GLY A 219 0.83 -6.16 20.26
C GLY A 219 0.84 -5.03 19.24
N ALA A 220 2.01 -4.51 18.86
CA ALA A 220 2.13 -3.49 17.82
C ALA A 220 3.38 -3.70 16.97
N TYR A 221 3.36 -3.23 15.71
CA TYR A 221 4.55 -3.20 14.86
C TYR A 221 4.62 -1.93 14.02
N ALA A 222 5.83 -1.59 13.59
CA ALA A 222 6.14 -0.46 12.73
C ALA A 222 7.18 -0.87 11.69
N LEU A 223 6.92 -0.54 10.41
CA LEU A 223 7.81 -0.77 9.28
C LEU A 223 8.00 0.57 8.54
N GLY A 224 9.23 0.98 8.29
CA GLY A 224 9.50 2.29 7.70
C GLY A 224 10.94 2.49 7.28
N TYR A 225 11.24 3.72 6.90
CA TYR A 225 12.55 4.13 6.39
C TYR A 225 13.10 5.30 7.21
N ARG A 226 14.41 5.33 7.34
CA ARG A 226 15.14 6.47 7.91
C ARG A 226 15.16 7.59 6.88
N GLU A 227 14.77 8.77 7.30
CA GLU A 227 14.87 10.01 6.54
C GLU A 227 15.85 10.96 7.25
N GLU A 228 16.21 12.06 6.61
CA GLU A 228 17.15 13.05 7.15
C GLU A 228 16.71 13.61 8.52
N ASP A 229 15.41 13.76 8.73
CA ASP A 229 14.81 14.39 9.89
C ASP A 229 14.03 13.42 10.82
N GLY A 230 14.22 12.11 10.66
CA GLY A 230 13.56 11.12 11.52
C GLY A 230 13.32 9.76 10.86
N ILE A 231 12.25 9.11 11.26
CA ILE A 231 11.80 7.84 10.66
C ILE A 231 10.38 8.04 10.14
N ARG A 232 10.19 7.75 8.84
CA ARG A 232 8.87 7.69 8.22
C ARG A 232 8.42 6.25 8.13
N PHE A 233 7.34 5.92 8.83
CA PHE A 233 6.74 4.60 8.73
C PHE A 233 5.80 4.53 7.53
N ASN A 234 5.87 3.41 6.81
CA ASN A 234 4.93 3.07 5.75
C ASN A 234 3.74 2.34 6.34
N GLU A 235 3.99 1.58 7.41
CA GLU A 235 3.00 0.71 8.04
C GLU A 235 3.16 0.76 9.55
N PHE A 236 2.03 0.96 10.25
CA PHE A 236 1.92 0.92 11.70
C PHE A 236 0.60 0.24 12.07
N ALA A 237 0.67 -0.86 12.81
CA ALA A 237 -0.51 -1.60 13.23
C ALA A 237 -0.40 -2.03 14.69
N TYR A 238 -1.54 -2.12 15.38
CA TYR A 238 -1.58 -2.42 16.80
C TYR A 238 -2.88 -3.13 17.20
N THR A 239 -2.84 -3.85 18.31
CA THR A 239 -4.00 -4.57 18.87
C THR A 239 -4.65 -3.83 20.03
N SER A 240 -3.93 -2.90 20.66
CA SER A 240 -4.44 -1.98 21.69
C SER A 240 -3.63 -0.69 21.71
N GLU A 241 -4.25 0.42 22.14
CA GLU A 241 -3.60 1.72 22.29
C GLU A 241 -2.37 1.65 23.19
N GLU A 242 -2.46 0.91 24.32
CA GLU A 242 -1.34 0.71 25.23
C GLU A 242 -0.11 0.15 24.51
N LYS A 243 -0.29 -0.91 23.70
CA LYS A 243 0.80 -1.53 22.93
C LYS A 243 1.35 -0.61 21.83
N ALA A 244 0.50 0.20 21.22
CA ALA A 244 0.92 1.22 20.28
C ALA A 244 1.80 2.28 20.96
N ILE A 245 1.38 2.81 22.11
CA ILE A 245 2.12 3.81 22.88
C ILE A 245 3.48 3.26 23.36
N GLU A 246 3.51 2.03 23.91
CA GLU A 246 4.75 1.37 24.33
C GLU A 246 5.73 1.21 23.16
N LEU A 247 5.24 0.83 21.97
CA LEU A 247 6.08 0.73 20.77
C LEU A 247 6.62 2.10 20.35
N ILE A 248 5.76 3.14 20.28
CA ILE A 248 6.19 4.50 19.92
C ILE A 248 7.26 5.01 20.90
N LEU A 249 7.09 4.79 22.20
CA LEU A 249 8.09 5.15 23.19
C LEU A 249 9.43 4.44 22.95
N SER A 250 9.40 3.17 22.56
CA SER A 250 10.62 2.40 22.24
C SER A 250 11.31 2.89 20.98
N LEU A 251 10.55 3.32 19.98
CA LEU A 251 11.07 3.82 18.70
C LEU A 251 11.85 5.14 18.85
N PHE A 252 11.61 5.90 19.90
CA PHE A 252 12.43 7.09 20.23
C PHE A 252 13.87 6.77 20.64
N ALA A 253 14.23 5.51 20.81
CA ALA A 253 15.65 5.12 20.88
C ALA A 253 16.35 5.18 19.51
N GLU A 254 15.60 5.20 18.41
CA GLU A 254 16.10 5.19 17.04
C GLU A 254 16.12 6.58 16.40
N ALA A 255 15.17 7.48 16.77
CA ALA A 255 15.08 8.85 16.27
C ALA A 255 14.23 9.75 17.19
N ASP A 256 14.44 11.05 17.15
CA ASP A 256 13.67 12.03 17.95
C ASP A 256 12.35 12.44 17.29
N THR A 257 12.19 12.18 16.00
CA THR A 257 10.96 12.43 15.23
C THR A 257 10.50 11.16 14.54
N LEU A 258 9.22 10.86 14.69
CA LEU A 258 8.56 9.73 14.00
C LEU A 258 7.41 10.27 13.16
N ILE A 259 7.25 9.76 11.93
CA ILE A 259 6.12 10.05 11.06
C ILE A 259 5.31 8.75 10.93
N ILE A 260 4.14 8.71 11.56
CA ILE A 260 3.34 7.50 11.76
C ILE A 260 2.05 7.58 10.93
N PRO A 261 1.82 6.63 10.01
CA PRO A 261 0.57 6.55 9.25
C PRO A 261 -0.52 5.86 10.07
N LEU A 262 -1.67 6.50 10.17
CA LEU A 262 -2.87 5.88 10.74
C LEU A 262 -4.04 6.00 9.75
N PRO A 263 -5.02 5.09 9.80
CA PRO A 263 -6.25 5.23 9.04
C PRO A 263 -6.98 6.53 9.40
N GLN A 264 -7.61 7.16 8.43
CA GLN A 264 -8.44 8.32 8.72
C GLN A 264 -9.58 7.93 9.69
N GLY A 265 -9.67 8.63 10.82
CA GLY A 265 -10.61 8.35 11.90
C GLY A 265 -10.09 7.43 12.99
N ASP A 266 -8.80 7.05 12.96
CA ASP A 266 -8.10 6.46 14.09
C ASP A 266 -7.79 7.57 15.11
N GLU A 267 -8.10 7.34 16.39
CA GLU A 267 -8.00 8.36 17.45
C GLU A 267 -6.70 8.27 18.27
N LEU A 268 -5.82 7.30 17.98
CA LEU A 268 -4.61 7.02 18.76
C LEU A 268 -3.71 8.26 18.95
N LEU A 269 -3.50 9.03 17.89
CA LEU A 269 -2.62 10.21 17.89
C LEU A 269 -3.39 11.54 17.71
N GLY A 270 -4.71 11.52 17.84
CA GLY A 270 -5.57 12.70 17.66
C GLY A 270 -5.79 13.08 16.19
N ASP A 271 -6.25 14.32 15.95
CA ASP A 271 -6.71 14.78 14.62
C ASP A 271 -5.68 15.67 13.88
N ASP A 272 -4.52 15.94 14.45
CA ASP A 272 -3.57 16.95 13.96
C ASP A 272 -2.60 16.46 12.86
N GLY A 273 -2.92 15.36 12.17
CA GLY A 273 -2.07 14.79 11.13
C GLY A 273 -2.34 15.36 9.73
N GLU A 274 -1.37 15.23 8.83
CA GLU A 274 -1.51 15.54 7.41
C GLU A 274 -2.28 14.44 6.70
N ILE A 275 -3.39 14.80 6.02
CA ILE A 275 -4.21 13.84 5.27
C ILE A 275 -3.60 13.63 3.89
N GLU A 276 -3.19 12.39 3.60
CA GLU A 276 -2.68 11.97 2.29
C GLU A 276 -3.66 10.99 1.62
N PRO A 277 -3.85 11.07 0.28
CA PRO A 277 -4.53 10.02 -0.45
C PRO A 277 -3.73 8.72 -0.35
N GLN A 278 -4.39 7.63 0.01
CA GLN A 278 -3.72 6.35 0.16
C GLN A 278 -3.97 5.44 -1.05
N ASN A 279 -5.23 5.25 -1.43
CA ASN A 279 -5.55 4.40 -2.55
C ASN A 279 -6.56 5.03 -3.49
N MET A 280 -6.41 4.73 -4.78
CA MET A 280 -7.41 4.98 -5.82
C MET A 280 -7.93 3.66 -6.38
N LEU A 281 -9.21 3.64 -6.73
CA LEU A 281 -9.94 2.47 -7.20
C LEU A 281 -10.58 2.74 -8.57
N CYS A 282 -10.51 1.75 -9.46
CA CYS A 282 -11.26 1.69 -10.71
C CYS A 282 -11.98 0.34 -10.80
N LEU A 283 -13.29 0.37 -11.08
CA LEU A 283 -14.10 -0.83 -11.31
C LEU A 283 -14.26 -1.08 -12.81
N ASN A 284 -13.77 -2.20 -13.27
CA ASN A 284 -13.83 -2.57 -14.68
C ASN A 284 -15.04 -3.47 -14.97
N GLY A 285 -16.23 -2.87 -15.10
CA GLY A 285 -17.46 -3.64 -15.35
C GLY A 285 -17.83 -4.64 -14.27
N GLY A 286 -17.02 -4.69 -13.19
CA GLY A 286 -17.26 -5.46 -11.99
C GLY A 286 -17.93 -4.60 -10.93
N SER A 287 -18.64 -5.23 -10.00
CA SER A 287 -19.16 -4.56 -8.83
C SER A 287 -18.40 -5.03 -7.58
N ILE A 288 -17.79 -4.10 -6.87
CA ILE A 288 -17.36 -4.37 -5.50
C ILE A 288 -18.56 -4.10 -4.59
N ALA A 289 -18.94 -5.08 -3.80
CA ALA A 289 -20.04 -4.95 -2.85
C ALA A 289 -21.39 -4.51 -3.47
N GLY A 290 -21.62 -4.83 -4.76
CA GLY A 290 -22.85 -4.45 -5.47
C GLY A 290 -22.86 -3.04 -6.06
N PHE A 291 -21.73 -2.35 -6.10
CA PHE A 291 -21.62 -1.02 -6.72
C PHE A 291 -21.14 -1.12 -8.17
N ASP A 292 -21.85 -0.49 -9.08
CA ASP A 292 -21.60 -0.54 -10.52
C ASP A 292 -20.46 0.39 -10.99
N SER A 293 -19.96 1.26 -10.10
CA SER A 293 -18.87 2.18 -10.40
C SER A 293 -18.04 2.51 -9.16
N ALA A 294 -16.79 2.89 -9.37
CA ALA A 294 -15.91 3.34 -8.30
C ALA A 294 -16.48 4.60 -7.59
N ALA A 295 -17.14 5.50 -8.32
CA ALA A 295 -17.78 6.68 -7.74
C ALA A 295 -18.94 6.31 -6.81
N SER A 296 -19.84 5.41 -7.23
CA SER A 296 -20.93 4.93 -6.38
C SER A 296 -20.44 4.15 -5.18
N TYR A 297 -19.37 3.35 -5.32
CA TYR A 297 -18.70 2.68 -4.21
C TYR A 297 -18.13 3.69 -3.21
N THR A 298 -17.40 4.70 -3.69
CA THR A 298 -16.80 5.74 -2.83
C THR A 298 -17.88 6.54 -2.10
N GLU A 299 -19.00 6.86 -2.76
CA GLU A 299 -20.13 7.52 -2.11
C GLU A 299 -20.78 6.65 -1.04
N ALA A 300 -20.92 5.35 -1.31
CA ALA A 300 -21.47 4.41 -0.35
C ALA A 300 -20.51 4.16 0.83
N VAL A 301 -19.19 4.12 0.58
CA VAL A 301 -18.17 4.09 1.63
C VAL A 301 -18.37 5.25 2.60
N LYS A 302 -18.50 6.48 2.10
CA LYS A 302 -18.77 7.66 2.92
C LYS A 302 -20.09 7.56 3.70
N LYS A 303 -21.16 7.07 3.07
CA LYS A 303 -22.48 6.91 3.71
C LYS A 303 -22.52 5.77 4.71
N CYS A 304 -21.89 4.66 4.39
CA CYS A 304 -21.96 3.43 5.19
C CYS A 304 -20.84 3.32 6.22
N GLY A 305 -19.88 4.24 6.23
CA GLY A 305 -18.72 4.20 7.13
C GLY A 305 -17.77 3.02 6.85
N ILE A 306 -17.69 2.54 5.58
CA ILE A 306 -16.66 1.59 5.18
C ILE A 306 -15.35 2.38 5.07
N VAL A 307 -14.31 1.91 5.73
CA VAL A 307 -12.97 2.51 5.63
C VAL A 307 -12.11 1.57 4.78
N PRO A 308 -11.82 1.92 3.52
CA PRO A 308 -10.82 1.22 2.73
C PRO A 308 -9.45 1.51 3.34
N TYR A 309 -8.71 0.47 3.66
CA TYR A 309 -7.37 0.59 4.20
C TYR A 309 -6.46 -0.47 3.62
N SER A 310 -5.35 -0.05 3.10
CA SER A 310 -4.32 -0.94 2.59
C SER A 310 -2.96 -0.32 2.88
N PHE A 311 -2.04 -1.13 3.37
CA PHE A 311 -0.65 -0.74 3.54
C PHE A 311 0.17 -0.92 2.25
N GLU A 312 -0.44 -1.35 1.15
CA GLU A 312 0.26 -1.54 -0.10
C GLU A 312 0.68 -0.19 -0.68
N LEU A 313 1.97 0.09 -0.63
CA LEU A 313 2.63 1.27 -1.17
C LEU A 313 3.69 0.79 -2.17
N TYR A 314 3.49 1.05 -3.45
CA TYR A 314 4.48 0.77 -4.50
C TYR A 314 4.48 1.85 -5.57
#